data_d810d33a46c1693eb7eb3494f108588c
#
_entry.id   d810d33a46c1693eb7eb3494f108588c
#
_cell.length_a   1.000
_cell.length_b   1.000
_cell.length_c   1.000
_cell.angle_alpha   90.00
_cell.angle_beta   90.00
_cell.angle_gamma   90.00
#
_symmetry.space_group_name_H-M   'P 1'
#
loop_
_entity.id
_entity.type
_entity.pdbx_description
1 polymer ?
#
loop_
_entity_poly.entity_id
_entity_poly.type
_entity_poly.pdbx_seq_one_letter_code
_entity_poly.pdbx_strand_id
1 'polypeptide(L)'
;MINSSISEQDFQEYSELIEQGYSQRSACEVLSLSRSSVQRYLKKLNELNVDITVGDVVTTIDDKVNVLFWDLESSLMEGMFFRIWQENIQFKRITKQSHLLTASWAFNDEPVQGVRVTPDDVATSNDFDIVVKMVQAINKADIIVTFNGKKFDSKLLNTRALFWGLPPIKPVKHIDLFEQSKRLFKFPSNSMQNISMYLGENGKLATSSDLWERCANHKNYDECDKALDEMLRYNQIDIEATRDLFYRYQGRMKGVPNIATITNDKKSTEHLRCTHCGSLDVDKMNEKTYTTASSFDLYRCGDCKGISRVTKNGKMLVGVI
;
A
#
# COMPACT_ATOMS: atom_id res chain seq x y z
N MET A 1 9.93 -11.38 -39.21
CA MET A 1 8.77 -12.05 -38.59
C MET A 1 8.92 -11.87 -37.10
N ILE A 2 8.00 -11.14 -36.47
CA ILE A 2 8.03 -10.91 -35.01
C ILE A 2 7.59 -12.23 -34.37
N ASN A 3 8.48 -12.80 -33.52
CA ASN A 3 8.22 -14.06 -32.84
C ASN A 3 7.00 -13.93 -31.90
N SER A 4 6.01 -14.81 -32.06
CA SER A 4 4.75 -14.74 -31.31
C SER A 4 4.79 -15.42 -29.95
N SER A 5 5.88 -16.11 -29.63
CA SER A 5 6.14 -16.77 -28.32
C SER A 5 7.52 -16.36 -27.81
N ILE A 6 7.61 -16.05 -26.52
CA ILE A 6 8.86 -15.75 -25.83
C ILE A 6 9.33 -17.02 -25.14
N SER A 7 10.61 -17.38 -25.30
CA SER A 7 11.25 -18.42 -24.50
C SER A 7 11.68 -17.87 -23.13
N GLU A 8 11.98 -18.75 -22.20
CA GLU A 8 12.52 -18.37 -20.88
C GLU A 8 13.85 -17.62 -21.02
N GLN A 9 14.67 -18.00 -22.00
CA GLN A 9 15.92 -17.35 -22.33
C GLN A 9 15.73 -15.93 -22.88
N ASP A 10 14.79 -15.74 -23.82
CA ASP A 10 14.45 -14.40 -24.36
C ASP A 10 13.97 -13.46 -23.26
N PHE A 11 13.24 -14.01 -22.28
CA PHE A 11 12.75 -13.22 -21.13
C PHE A 11 13.86 -12.88 -20.16
N GLN A 12 14.81 -13.75 -19.95
CA GLN A 12 15.99 -13.49 -19.11
C GLN A 12 16.85 -12.40 -19.73
N GLU A 13 17.13 -12.48 -21.04
CA GLU A 13 17.86 -11.44 -21.78
C GLU A 13 17.09 -10.09 -21.77
N TYR A 14 15.76 -10.13 -21.86
CA TYR A 14 14.92 -8.93 -21.73
C TYR A 14 15.05 -8.31 -20.32
N SER A 15 15.02 -9.13 -19.27
CA SER A 15 15.17 -8.67 -17.89
C SER A 15 16.55 -8.05 -17.64
N GLU A 16 17.62 -8.66 -18.19
CA GLU A 16 18.98 -8.12 -18.10
C GLU A 16 19.11 -6.76 -18.82
N LEU A 17 18.46 -6.56 -19.96
CA LEU A 17 18.44 -5.27 -20.64
C LEU A 17 17.67 -4.21 -19.85
N ILE A 18 16.58 -4.58 -19.19
CA ILE A 18 15.86 -3.69 -18.29
C ILE A 18 16.74 -3.31 -17.08
N GLU A 19 17.45 -4.26 -16.49
CA GLU A 19 18.42 -4.03 -15.40
C GLU A 19 19.58 -3.12 -15.84
N GLN A 20 19.99 -3.18 -17.11
CA GLN A 20 20.98 -2.30 -17.72
C GLN A 20 20.43 -0.91 -18.08
N GLY A 21 19.15 -0.61 -17.75
CA GLY A 21 18.53 0.70 -17.95
C GLY A 21 17.87 0.93 -19.31
N TYR A 22 17.71 -0.11 -20.14
CA TYR A 22 16.96 -0.01 -21.39
C TYR A 22 15.46 0.18 -21.09
N SER A 23 14.78 1.04 -21.86
CA SER A 23 13.31 1.09 -21.80
C SER A 23 12.72 -0.23 -22.32
N GLN A 24 11.51 -0.59 -21.89
CA GLN A 24 10.80 -1.77 -22.40
C GLN A 24 10.73 -1.78 -23.94
N ARG A 25 10.55 -0.60 -24.55
CA ARG A 25 10.51 -0.46 -26.00
C ARG A 25 11.85 -0.79 -26.62
N SER A 26 12.92 -0.21 -26.09
CA SER A 26 14.28 -0.45 -26.59
C SER A 26 14.72 -1.90 -26.38
N ALA A 27 14.44 -2.49 -25.21
CA ALA A 27 14.74 -3.89 -24.95
C ALA A 27 13.98 -4.83 -25.90
N CYS A 28 12.69 -4.56 -26.13
CA CYS A 28 11.92 -5.32 -27.13
C CYS A 28 12.46 -5.15 -28.58
N GLU A 29 12.91 -3.95 -28.93
CA GLU A 29 13.51 -3.69 -30.25
C GLU A 29 14.85 -4.44 -30.41
N VAL A 30 15.73 -4.41 -29.41
CA VAL A 30 17.02 -5.12 -29.40
C VAL A 30 16.83 -6.62 -29.57
N LEU A 31 15.87 -7.21 -28.84
CA LEU A 31 15.60 -8.66 -28.87
C LEU A 31 14.61 -9.08 -29.95
N SER A 32 14.13 -8.14 -30.79
CA SER A 32 13.07 -8.40 -31.77
C SER A 32 11.81 -9.04 -31.20
N LEU A 33 11.48 -8.71 -29.95
CA LEU A 33 10.30 -9.20 -29.24
C LEU A 33 9.11 -8.24 -29.40
N SER A 34 7.89 -8.79 -29.43
CA SER A 34 6.71 -7.94 -29.35
C SER A 34 6.36 -7.61 -27.91
N ARG A 35 5.98 -6.35 -27.63
CA ARG A 35 5.56 -5.93 -26.27
C ARG A 35 4.40 -6.79 -25.76
N SER A 36 3.47 -7.16 -26.63
CA SER A 36 2.34 -8.04 -26.27
C SER A 36 2.77 -9.46 -25.91
N SER A 37 3.88 -9.96 -26.48
CA SER A 37 4.45 -11.26 -26.13
C SER A 37 5.13 -11.22 -24.76
N VAL A 38 5.89 -10.15 -24.48
CA VAL A 38 6.48 -9.92 -23.14
C VAL A 38 5.38 -9.85 -22.08
N GLN A 39 4.33 -9.09 -22.31
CA GLN A 39 3.20 -8.99 -21.37
C GLN A 39 2.49 -10.33 -21.14
N ARG A 40 2.30 -11.14 -22.21
CA ARG A 40 1.73 -12.49 -22.07
C ARG A 40 2.63 -13.42 -21.27
N TYR A 41 3.94 -13.31 -21.45
CA TYR A 41 4.90 -14.12 -20.69
C TYR A 41 4.93 -13.71 -19.22
N LEU A 42 4.93 -12.41 -18.91
CA LEU A 42 4.80 -11.89 -17.54
C LEU A 42 3.50 -12.37 -16.88
N LYS A 43 2.39 -12.36 -17.61
CA LYS A 43 1.11 -12.90 -17.12
C LYS A 43 1.21 -14.39 -16.78
N LYS A 44 1.85 -15.16 -17.65
CA LYS A 44 2.06 -16.61 -17.43
C LYS A 44 2.99 -16.90 -16.25
N LEU A 45 4.04 -16.10 -16.06
CA LEU A 45 4.90 -16.21 -14.87
C LEU A 45 4.15 -15.86 -13.57
N ASN A 46 3.28 -14.86 -13.59
CA ASN A 46 2.42 -14.55 -12.45
C ASN A 46 1.42 -15.69 -12.14
N GLU A 47 0.90 -16.35 -13.16
CA GLU A 47 0.05 -17.54 -13.01
C GLU A 47 0.86 -18.73 -12.47
N LEU A 48 2.09 -18.92 -12.93
CA LEU A 48 3.01 -19.99 -12.48
C LEU A 48 3.59 -19.74 -11.09
N ASN A 49 3.87 -18.50 -10.70
CA ASN A 49 4.30 -18.17 -9.34
C ASN A 49 3.21 -18.38 -8.28
N VAL A 50 1.96 -18.52 -8.68
CA VAL A 50 0.88 -18.96 -7.80
C VAL A 50 0.90 -20.49 -7.61
N ASP A 51 1.41 -21.25 -8.60
CA ASP A 51 1.44 -22.71 -8.58
C ASP A 51 2.75 -23.33 -8.01
N ILE A 52 3.83 -22.58 -7.88
CA ILE A 52 5.11 -23.10 -7.32
C ILE A 52 5.07 -23.24 -5.78
N THR A 53 4.03 -22.74 -5.12
CA THR A 53 3.82 -22.97 -3.69
C THR A 53 2.97 -24.20 -3.37
N VAL A 54 2.70 -25.08 -4.33
CA VAL A 54 2.04 -26.38 -4.12
C VAL A 54 3.09 -27.51 -4.22
N GLY A 55 4.03 -27.49 -3.30
CA GLY A 55 4.98 -28.57 -3.05
C GLY A 55 5.27 -28.64 -1.55
N ASP A 56 4.57 -29.55 -0.84
CA ASP A 56 4.90 -30.10 0.49
C ASP A 56 5.28 -29.11 1.62
N VAL A 57 4.59 -27.99 1.73
CA VAL A 57 4.44 -27.29 2.99
C VAL A 57 2.98 -27.49 3.42
N VAL A 58 2.80 -28.22 4.50
CA VAL A 58 1.57 -28.09 5.30
C VAL A 58 1.48 -26.63 5.67
N THR A 59 0.86 -25.84 4.82
CA THR A 59 0.48 -24.47 5.15
C THR A 59 -0.54 -24.61 6.26
N THR A 60 -0.09 -24.45 7.49
CA THR A 60 -1.00 -23.97 8.53
C THR A 60 -1.68 -22.75 7.90
N ILE A 61 -2.95 -22.91 7.53
CA ILE A 61 -3.76 -21.79 7.03
C ILE A 61 -3.63 -20.73 8.11
N ASP A 62 -2.88 -19.69 7.82
CA ASP A 62 -2.71 -18.58 8.76
C ASP A 62 -4.06 -17.89 8.84
N ASP A 63 -4.76 -18.15 9.94
CA ASP A 63 -6.11 -17.66 10.22
C ASP A 63 -6.15 -16.15 10.42
N LYS A 64 -5.01 -15.50 10.38
CA LYS A 64 -4.85 -14.07 10.59
C LYS A 64 -5.24 -13.33 9.31
N VAL A 65 -6.04 -12.27 9.46
CA VAL A 65 -6.34 -11.35 8.37
C VAL A 65 -5.06 -10.59 8.01
N ASN A 66 -4.68 -10.58 6.74
CA ASN A 66 -3.49 -9.88 6.25
C ASN A 66 -3.81 -8.39 6.09
N VAL A 67 -3.48 -7.60 7.09
CA VAL A 67 -3.57 -6.14 7.05
C VAL A 67 -2.24 -5.59 6.59
N LEU A 68 -2.22 -4.95 5.43
CA LEU A 68 -1.03 -4.32 4.86
C LEU A 68 -1.03 -2.82 5.16
N PHE A 69 -0.05 -2.35 5.89
CA PHE A 69 0.30 -0.94 6.03
C PHE A 69 1.31 -0.59 4.95
N TRP A 70 1.11 0.49 4.21
CA TRP A 70 2.02 0.86 3.13
C TRP A 70 1.97 2.36 2.83
N ASP A 71 3.08 2.87 2.30
CA ASP A 71 3.27 4.27 1.93
C ASP A 71 4.32 4.40 0.83
N LEU A 72 4.25 5.48 0.04
CA LEU A 72 5.15 5.77 -1.08
C LEU A 72 5.72 7.18 -0.94
N GLU A 73 6.99 7.32 -1.39
CA GLU A 73 7.55 8.63 -1.64
C GLU A 73 7.87 8.80 -3.12
N SER A 74 7.55 9.95 -3.65
CA SER A 74 7.72 10.25 -5.07
C SER A 74 8.68 11.39 -5.32
N SER A 75 9.32 11.37 -6.49
CA SER A 75 10.20 12.44 -6.94
C SER A 75 9.42 13.72 -7.24
N LEU A 76 10.13 14.83 -7.19
CA LEU A 76 9.68 16.07 -7.80
C LEU A 76 9.53 15.89 -9.33
N MET A 77 8.64 16.67 -9.92
CA MET A 77 8.64 16.87 -11.37
C MET A 77 9.64 17.93 -11.75
N GLU A 78 10.31 17.76 -12.90
CA GLU A 78 11.19 18.79 -13.46
C GLU A 78 10.52 19.45 -14.65
N GLY A 79 10.73 20.76 -14.83
CA GLY A 79 10.11 21.47 -15.93
C GLY A 79 10.69 22.86 -16.16
N MET A 80 10.35 23.45 -17.31
CA MET A 80 10.75 24.79 -17.71
C MET A 80 9.59 25.77 -17.52
N PHE A 81 9.82 26.87 -16.82
CA PHE A 81 8.83 27.92 -16.58
C PHE A 81 9.46 29.30 -16.72
N PHE A 82 8.65 30.30 -17.07
CA PHE A 82 9.12 31.67 -17.26
C PHE A 82 9.14 32.48 -15.97
N ARG A 83 8.30 32.11 -14.98
CA ARG A 83 8.17 32.83 -13.70
C ARG A 83 7.73 31.89 -12.58
N ILE A 84 7.97 32.28 -11.35
CA ILE A 84 7.71 31.48 -10.14
C ILE A 84 6.22 31.52 -9.74
N TRP A 85 5.53 32.65 -9.99
CA TRP A 85 4.18 32.87 -9.50
C TRP A 85 3.13 32.80 -10.61
N GLN A 86 1.99 32.17 -10.31
CA GLN A 86 0.78 32.15 -11.16
C GLN A 86 1.00 31.63 -12.58
N GLU A 87 1.90 30.70 -12.77
CA GLU A 87 2.09 30.04 -14.06
C GLU A 87 1.46 28.65 -14.06
N ASN A 88 0.57 28.41 -15.03
CA ASN A 88 0.11 27.06 -15.36
C ASN A 88 1.15 26.43 -16.30
N ILE A 89 1.96 25.51 -15.77
CA ILE A 89 2.99 24.82 -16.54
C ILE A 89 2.32 23.88 -17.55
N GLN A 90 2.53 24.14 -18.85
CA GLN A 90 2.03 23.28 -19.91
C GLN A 90 2.75 21.94 -19.88
N PHE A 91 2.03 20.86 -20.13
CA PHE A 91 2.57 19.50 -20.11
C PHE A 91 3.86 19.33 -20.95
N LYS A 92 3.92 19.96 -22.13
CA LYS A 92 5.12 19.94 -23.01
C LYS A 92 6.38 20.57 -22.40
N ARG A 93 6.25 21.35 -21.32
CA ARG A 93 7.38 21.96 -20.60
C ARG A 93 7.87 21.11 -19.44
N ILE A 94 7.19 20.03 -19.11
CA ILE A 94 7.65 19.06 -18.12
C ILE A 94 8.72 18.22 -18.78
N THR A 95 9.93 18.32 -18.27
CA THR A 95 11.11 17.61 -18.78
C THR A 95 11.26 16.24 -18.14
N LYS A 96 10.77 16.08 -16.90
CA LYS A 96 10.77 14.82 -16.16
C LYS A 96 9.51 14.67 -15.35
N GLN A 97 8.80 13.55 -15.55
CA GLN A 97 7.62 13.20 -14.78
C GLN A 97 7.99 12.65 -13.39
N SER A 98 7.07 12.81 -12.43
CA SER A 98 7.23 12.18 -11.13
C SER A 98 7.23 10.65 -11.26
N HIS A 99 8.11 10.01 -10.49
CA HIS A 99 8.25 8.56 -10.35
C HIS A 99 8.46 8.22 -8.89
N LEU A 100 8.37 6.95 -8.52
CA LEU A 100 8.57 6.52 -7.14
C LEU A 100 10.05 6.57 -6.77
N LEU A 101 10.36 7.05 -5.58
CA LEU A 101 11.70 7.04 -4.99
C LEU A 101 11.83 5.89 -3.99
N THR A 102 10.83 5.73 -3.13
CA THR A 102 10.78 4.67 -2.11
C THR A 102 9.37 4.13 -1.95
N ALA A 103 9.29 2.91 -1.46
CA ALA A 103 8.09 2.33 -0.91
C ALA A 103 8.42 1.58 0.37
N SER A 104 7.55 1.68 1.36
CA SER A 104 7.67 0.92 2.60
C SER A 104 6.35 0.26 2.95
N TRP A 105 6.42 -0.93 3.57
CA TRP A 105 5.24 -1.67 3.95
C TRP A 105 5.50 -2.63 5.11
N ALA A 106 4.44 -3.01 5.81
CA ALA A 106 4.44 -4.09 6.79
C ALA A 106 3.10 -4.82 6.79
N PHE A 107 3.13 -6.13 6.99
CA PHE A 107 1.92 -6.90 7.28
C PHE A 107 1.73 -7.03 8.79
N ASN A 108 0.54 -6.69 9.28
CA ASN A 108 0.21 -6.81 10.70
C ASN A 108 1.31 -6.24 11.61
N ASP A 109 1.90 -7.07 12.48
CA ASP A 109 2.96 -6.71 13.41
C ASP A 109 4.36 -7.10 12.92
N GLU A 110 4.48 -7.52 11.65
CA GLU A 110 5.77 -7.88 11.06
C GLU A 110 6.71 -6.66 10.96
N PRO A 111 8.03 -6.90 10.87
CA PRO A 111 8.99 -5.84 10.63
C PRO A 111 8.68 -5.05 9.37
N VAL A 112 8.90 -3.73 9.41
CA VAL A 112 8.73 -2.87 8.24
C VAL A 112 9.77 -3.24 7.18
N GLN A 113 9.28 -3.50 5.99
CA GLN A 113 10.08 -3.69 4.78
C GLN A 113 10.12 -2.40 3.98
N GLY A 114 11.12 -2.26 3.12
CA GLY A 114 11.21 -1.11 2.25
C GLY A 114 12.09 -1.37 1.04
N VAL A 115 11.91 -0.56 0.03
CA VAL A 115 12.67 -0.57 -1.22
C VAL A 115 12.84 0.86 -1.70
N ARG A 116 13.98 1.16 -2.30
CA ARG A 116 14.28 2.44 -2.92
C ARG A 116 14.88 2.27 -4.31
N VAL A 117 14.84 3.32 -5.09
CA VAL A 117 15.58 3.43 -6.33
C VAL A 117 17.07 3.71 -6.07
N THR A 118 17.89 3.52 -7.08
CA THR A 118 19.29 3.95 -7.12
C THR A 118 19.40 5.33 -7.80
N PRO A 119 20.54 6.06 -7.67
CA PRO A 119 20.75 7.29 -8.44
C PRO A 119 20.64 7.10 -9.95
N ASP A 120 21.00 5.93 -10.50
CA ASP A 120 20.84 5.61 -11.93
C ASP A 120 19.36 5.44 -12.29
N ASP A 121 18.57 4.84 -11.42
CA ASP A 121 17.11 4.77 -11.58
C ASP A 121 16.48 6.17 -11.53
N VAL A 122 16.96 7.03 -10.63
CA VAL A 122 16.52 8.44 -10.60
C VAL A 122 16.82 9.10 -11.93
N ALA A 123 18.02 8.92 -12.50
CA ALA A 123 18.39 9.51 -13.78
C ALA A 123 17.43 9.09 -14.91
N THR A 124 17.02 7.85 -14.92
CA THR A 124 16.16 7.24 -15.97
C THR A 124 14.67 7.20 -15.61
N SER A 125 14.29 7.65 -14.41
CA SER A 125 12.91 7.53 -13.84
C SER A 125 12.41 6.10 -13.80
N ASN A 126 13.32 5.15 -13.53
CA ASN A 126 13.02 3.73 -13.42
C ASN A 126 12.61 3.38 -11.99
N ASP A 127 11.33 3.16 -11.77
CA ASP A 127 10.76 2.70 -10.49
C ASP A 127 10.07 1.32 -10.62
N PHE A 128 10.42 0.56 -11.65
CA PHE A 128 9.76 -0.71 -11.97
C PHE A 128 9.77 -1.70 -10.79
N ASP A 129 10.93 -1.89 -10.15
CA ASP A 129 11.07 -2.82 -9.03
C ASP A 129 10.18 -2.44 -7.84
N ILE A 130 10.10 -1.14 -7.51
CA ILE A 130 9.19 -0.63 -6.47
C ILE A 130 7.74 -0.96 -6.81
N VAL A 131 7.33 -0.65 -8.05
CA VAL A 131 5.95 -0.87 -8.50
C VAL A 131 5.57 -2.35 -8.43
N VAL A 132 6.45 -3.24 -8.91
CA VAL A 132 6.22 -4.70 -8.87
C VAL A 132 6.07 -5.21 -7.45
N LYS A 133 7.00 -4.83 -6.54
CA LYS A 133 6.96 -5.25 -5.13
C LYS A 133 5.69 -4.77 -4.43
N MET A 134 5.28 -3.53 -4.66
CA MET A 134 4.05 -3.00 -4.07
C MET A 134 2.79 -3.68 -4.60
N VAL A 135 2.71 -3.93 -5.91
CA VAL A 135 1.59 -4.69 -6.50
C VAL A 135 1.52 -6.10 -5.90
N GLN A 136 2.66 -6.78 -5.75
CA GLN A 136 2.73 -8.10 -5.11
C GLN A 136 2.29 -8.06 -3.64
N ALA A 137 2.72 -7.06 -2.88
CA ALA A 137 2.31 -6.88 -1.49
C ALA A 137 0.80 -6.66 -1.37
N ILE A 138 0.24 -5.75 -2.18
CA ILE A 138 -1.20 -5.47 -2.18
C ILE A 138 -2.02 -6.71 -2.59
N ASN A 139 -1.54 -7.50 -3.54
CA ASN A 139 -2.23 -8.72 -3.98
C ASN A 139 -2.30 -9.80 -2.89
N LYS A 140 -1.40 -9.79 -1.91
CA LYS A 140 -1.42 -10.69 -0.74
C LYS A 140 -2.31 -10.17 0.40
N ALA A 141 -2.69 -8.90 0.38
CA ALA A 141 -3.46 -8.26 1.45
C ALA A 141 -4.95 -8.61 1.38
N ASP A 142 -5.59 -8.74 2.54
CA ASP A 142 -7.04 -8.75 2.71
C ASP A 142 -7.58 -7.33 2.91
N ILE A 143 -6.80 -6.49 3.60
CA ILE A 143 -7.09 -5.08 3.89
C ILE A 143 -5.81 -4.28 3.69
N ILE A 144 -5.91 -3.11 3.09
CA ILE A 144 -4.81 -2.15 3.03
C ILE A 144 -5.12 -0.93 3.88
N VAL A 145 -4.10 -0.42 4.55
CA VAL A 145 -4.17 0.74 5.45
C VAL A 145 -3.12 1.75 5.04
N THR A 146 -3.52 3.01 4.91
CA THR A 146 -2.63 4.13 4.61
C THR A 146 -3.01 5.36 5.43
N PHE A 147 -2.17 6.37 5.40
CA PHE A 147 -2.52 7.70 5.86
C PHE A 147 -2.60 8.67 4.69
N ASN A 148 -3.83 9.03 4.25
CA ASN A 148 -4.13 9.86 3.08
C ASN A 148 -3.80 9.21 1.71
N GLY A 149 -3.50 7.93 1.69
CA GLY A 149 -3.04 7.22 0.48
C GLY A 149 -4.12 6.92 -0.55
N LYS A 150 -5.41 6.98 -0.19
CA LYS A 150 -6.50 6.83 -1.19
C LYS A 150 -6.43 7.90 -2.28
N LYS A 151 -6.04 9.11 -1.91
CA LYS A 151 -5.99 10.25 -2.83
C LYS A 151 -4.68 10.35 -3.58
N PHE A 152 -3.57 9.88 -2.99
CA PHE A 152 -2.22 10.03 -3.50
C PHE A 152 -1.61 8.68 -3.89
N ASP A 153 -1.15 7.90 -2.93
CA ASP A 153 -0.35 6.70 -3.14
C ASP A 153 -1.01 5.67 -4.05
N SER A 154 -2.29 5.36 -3.79
CA SER A 154 -3.02 4.37 -4.60
C SER A 154 -3.18 4.82 -6.05
N LYS A 155 -3.39 6.11 -6.27
CA LYS A 155 -3.52 6.65 -7.63
C LYS A 155 -2.17 6.68 -8.33
N LEU A 156 -1.12 7.07 -7.61
CA LEU A 156 0.23 7.11 -8.15
C LEU A 156 0.71 5.71 -8.50
N LEU A 157 0.55 4.74 -7.60
CA LEU A 157 0.90 3.34 -7.87
C LEU A 157 0.14 2.78 -9.09
N ASN A 158 -1.16 3.03 -9.18
CA ASN A 158 -1.95 2.62 -10.36
C ASN A 158 -1.44 3.28 -11.65
N THR A 159 -1.05 4.56 -11.59
CA THR A 159 -0.50 5.27 -12.74
C THR A 159 0.83 4.66 -13.17
N ARG A 160 1.72 4.37 -12.20
CA ARG A 160 3.02 3.74 -12.49
C ARG A 160 2.86 2.29 -12.96
N ALA A 161 1.94 1.52 -12.37
CA ALA A 161 1.61 0.17 -12.84
C ALA A 161 1.09 0.18 -14.28
N LEU A 162 0.22 1.14 -14.63
CA LEU A 162 -0.24 1.33 -16.00
C LEU A 162 0.90 1.72 -16.95
N PHE A 163 1.80 2.63 -16.52
CA PHE A 163 2.97 3.04 -17.28
C PHE A 163 3.87 1.86 -17.63
N TRP A 164 4.10 0.97 -16.67
CA TRP A 164 4.91 -0.24 -16.83
C TRP A 164 4.15 -1.40 -17.51
N GLY A 165 2.87 -1.21 -17.84
CA GLY A 165 2.05 -2.23 -18.49
C GLY A 165 1.70 -3.42 -17.59
N LEU A 166 1.73 -3.25 -16.28
CA LEU A 166 1.32 -4.27 -15.33
C LEU A 166 -0.21 -4.47 -15.37
N PRO A 167 -0.71 -5.66 -15.02
CA PRO A 167 -2.14 -5.91 -14.91
C PRO A 167 -2.77 -5.02 -13.82
N PRO A 168 -4.09 -4.80 -13.86
CA PRO A 168 -4.81 -4.09 -12.81
C PRO A 168 -4.55 -4.70 -11.44
N ILE A 169 -4.33 -3.85 -10.43
CA ILE A 169 -4.13 -4.26 -9.05
C ILE A 169 -5.46 -4.86 -8.54
N LYS A 170 -5.36 -5.95 -7.78
CA LYS A 170 -6.53 -6.58 -7.12
C LYS A 170 -7.32 -5.54 -6.31
N PRO A 171 -8.64 -5.48 -6.42
CA PRO A 171 -9.45 -4.63 -5.57
C PRO A 171 -9.39 -5.11 -4.11
N VAL A 172 -8.79 -4.31 -3.24
CA VAL A 172 -8.64 -4.59 -1.81
C VAL A 172 -9.39 -3.53 -1.00
N LYS A 173 -9.94 -3.92 0.13
CA LYS A 173 -10.58 -2.94 1.04
C LYS A 173 -9.54 -2.00 1.62
N HIS A 174 -9.75 -0.72 1.44
CA HIS A 174 -8.82 0.33 1.80
C HIS A 174 -9.32 1.17 2.96
N ILE A 175 -8.60 1.16 4.08
CA ILE A 175 -8.81 2.02 5.23
C ILE A 175 -7.82 3.17 5.16
N ASP A 176 -8.33 4.40 5.05
CA ASP A 176 -7.51 5.61 5.07
C ASP A 176 -7.65 6.30 6.42
N LEU A 177 -6.57 6.33 7.20
CA LEU A 177 -6.60 6.86 8.56
C LEU A 177 -6.79 8.38 8.61
N PHE A 178 -6.38 9.11 7.58
CA PHE A 178 -6.67 10.54 7.48
C PHE A 178 -8.18 10.80 7.35
N GLU A 179 -8.89 10.00 6.54
CA GLU A 179 -10.35 10.08 6.44
C GLU A 179 -11.01 9.71 7.77
N GLN A 180 -10.52 8.66 8.46
CA GLN A 180 -11.02 8.27 9.78
C GLN A 180 -10.77 9.35 10.82
N SER A 181 -9.58 9.97 10.82
CA SER A 181 -9.24 11.08 11.73
C SER A 181 -10.23 12.24 11.60
N LYS A 182 -10.48 12.69 10.37
CA LYS A 182 -11.43 13.78 10.11
C LYS A 182 -12.88 13.43 10.44
N ARG A 183 -13.25 12.17 10.28
CA ARG A 183 -14.62 11.70 10.51
C ARG A 183 -14.94 11.52 12.00
N LEU A 184 -13.98 11.06 12.78
CA LEU A 184 -14.22 10.57 14.15
C LEU A 184 -13.75 11.54 15.22
N PHE A 185 -12.75 12.37 14.91
CA PHE A 185 -12.07 13.19 15.90
C PHE A 185 -12.02 14.66 15.48
N LYS A 186 -11.76 15.51 16.46
CA LYS A 186 -11.53 16.94 16.25
C LYS A 186 -10.14 17.31 16.73
N PHE A 187 -9.11 16.81 16.01
CA PHE A 187 -7.74 17.22 16.30
C PHE A 187 -7.49 18.67 15.86
N PRO A 188 -6.57 19.39 16.52
CA PRO A 188 -6.15 20.73 16.09
C PRO A 188 -5.60 20.75 14.65
N SER A 189 -4.92 19.68 14.26
CA SER A 189 -4.45 19.42 12.90
C SER A 189 -4.57 17.93 12.60
N ASN A 190 -4.91 17.59 11.35
CA ASN A 190 -5.02 16.21 10.90
C ASN A 190 -3.77 15.69 10.18
N SER A 191 -2.60 16.35 10.28
CA SER A 191 -1.35 15.74 9.83
C SER A 191 -0.96 14.61 10.77
N MET A 192 -0.35 13.54 10.24
CA MET A 192 0.07 12.38 11.03
C MET A 192 0.97 12.81 12.20
N GLN A 193 1.95 13.67 11.93
CA GLN A 193 2.85 14.21 12.95
C GLN A 193 2.09 14.89 14.10
N ASN A 194 1.14 15.78 13.81
CA ASN A 194 0.41 16.49 14.86
C ASN A 194 -0.54 15.58 15.63
N ILE A 195 -1.12 14.57 14.99
CA ILE A 195 -1.95 13.57 15.66
C ILE A 195 -1.09 12.72 16.61
N SER A 196 0.06 12.22 16.15
CA SER A 196 0.99 11.44 16.98
C SER A 196 1.46 12.25 18.20
N MET A 197 1.88 13.50 17.99
CA MET A 197 2.25 14.41 19.08
C MET A 197 1.09 14.65 20.06
N TYR A 198 -0.12 14.88 19.59
CA TYR A 198 -1.30 15.06 20.41
C TYR A 198 -1.61 13.82 21.28
N LEU A 199 -1.33 12.63 20.74
CA LEU A 199 -1.52 11.36 21.44
C LEU A 199 -0.35 10.98 22.36
N GLY A 200 0.68 11.83 22.48
CA GLY A 200 1.83 11.63 23.35
C GLY A 200 2.90 10.71 22.80
N GLU A 201 2.92 10.50 21.48
CA GLU A 201 3.96 9.73 20.81
C GLU A 201 5.12 10.65 20.38
N ASN A 202 6.31 10.06 20.24
CA ASN A 202 7.42 10.77 19.63
C ASN A 202 7.05 11.11 18.19
N GLY A 203 6.99 12.40 17.87
CA GLY A 203 6.61 12.87 16.56
C GLY A 203 7.56 12.34 15.48
N LYS A 204 7.10 12.40 14.23
CA LYS A 204 7.84 12.11 13.01
C LYS A 204 9.26 12.68 13.06
N LEU A 205 10.24 11.97 12.49
CA LEU A 205 11.56 12.55 12.24
C LEU A 205 11.39 13.82 11.39
N ALA A 206 12.01 14.90 11.85
CA ALA A 206 12.13 16.10 11.03
C ALA A 206 13.08 15.75 9.86
N THR A 207 12.58 15.75 8.65
CA THR A 207 13.42 15.67 7.44
C THR A 207 13.97 17.04 7.13
N SER A 208 15.16 17.08 6.51
CA SER A 208 15.68 18.32 5.95
C SER A 208 14.75 18.83 4.84
N SER A 209 14.57 20.13 4.76
CA SER A 209 13.68 20.74 3.76
C SER A 209 14.10 20.50 2.31
N ASP A 210 15.35 20.08 2.08
CA ASP A 210 15.99 19.84 0.79
C ASP A 210 16.14 18.34 0.43
N LEU A 211 15.50 17.44 1.20
CA LEU A 211 15.67 16.01 0.99
C LEU A 211 15.24 15.56 -0.41
N TRP A 212 14.12 16.08 -0.92
CA TRP A 212 13.62 15.75 -2.26
C TRP A 212 14.54 16.26 -3.37
N GLU A 213 15.11 17.46 -3.20
CA GLU A 213 16.08 18.03 -4.13
C GLU A 213 17.38 17.23 -4.15
N ARG A 214 17.86 16.77 -2.99
CA ARG A 214 19.04 15.90 -2.91
C ARG A 214 18.77 14.53 -3.56
N CYS A 215 17.60 13.94 -3.36
CA CYS A 215 17.19 12.71 -4.05
C CYS A 215 17.11 12.89 -5.58
N ALA A 216 16.72 14.07 -6.06
CA ALA A 216 16.63 14.35 -7.49
C ALA A 216 18.00 14.59 -8.15
N ASN A 217 19.03 14.95 -7.37
CA ASN A 217 20.34 15.32 -7.88
C ASN A 217 21.24 14.10 -8.19
N HIS A 218 20.80 13.24 -9.11
CA HIS A 218 21.53 12.04 -9.54
C HIS A 218 22.94 12.31 -10.09
N LYS A 219 23.25 13.56 -10.50
CA LYS A 219 24.60 13.96 -10.96
C LYS A 219 25.63 13.93 -9.84
N ASN A 220 25.23 14.14 -8.59
CA ASN A 220 26.04 13.92 -7.42
C ASN A 220 25.67 12.57 -6.80
N TYR A 221 26.24 11.49 -7.37
CA TYR A 221 25.84 10.11 -7.07
C TYR A 221 25.84 9.81 -5.57
N ASP A 222 26.93 10.09 -4.87
CA ASP A 222 27.10 9.76 -3.45
C ASP A 222 26.10 10.49 -2.54
N GLU A 223 25.79 11.74 -2.86
CA GLU A 223 24.85 12.54 -2.10
C GLU A 223 23.40 12.09 -2.37
N CYS A 224 23.10 11.81 -3.64
CA CYS A 224 21.80 11.26 -4.03
C CYS A 224 21.55 9.91 -3.37
N ASP A 225 22.52 9.02 -3.35
CA ASP A 225 22.41 7.70 -2.74
C ASP A 225 22.14 7.79 -1.23
N LYS A 226 22.86 8.65 -0.51
CA LYS A 226 22.62 8.94 0.91
C LYS A 226 21.24 9.55 1.16
N ALA A 227 20.81 10.46 0.29
CA ALA A 227 19.49 11.09 0.39
C ALA A 227 18.36 10.06 0.18
N LEU A 228 18.54 9.12 -0.74
CA LEU A 228 17.61 8.02 -0.96
C LEU A 228 17.53 7.06 0.24
N ASP A 229 18.65 6.80 0.94
CA ASP A 229 18.64 6.05 2.20
C ASP A 229 17.91 6.81 3.32
N GLU A 230 18.12 8.12 3.41
CA GLU A 230 17.39 8.99 4.36
C GLU A 230 15.88 8.97 4.06
N MET A 231 15.50 9.08 2.79
CA MET A 231 14.10 9.00 2.33
C MET A 231 13.47 7.66 2.66
N LEU A 232 14.17 6.56 2.42
CA LEU A 232 13.67 5.23 2.77
C LEU A 232 13.43 5.08 4.28
N ARG A 233 14.37 5.57 5.10
CA ARG A 233 14.22 5.54 6.56
C ARG A 233 13.03 6.37 7.02
N TYR A 234 12.85 7.55 6.44
CA TYR A 234 11.69 8.40 6.67
C TYR A 234 10.39 7.66 6.35
N ASN A 235 10.29 7.07 5.16
CA ASN A 235 9.14 6.32 4.70
C ASN A 235 8.83 5.09 5.60
N GLN A 236 9.85 4.39 6.12
CA GLN A 236 9.66 3.28 7.05
C GLN A 236 9.06 3.72 8.40
N ILE A 237 9.49 4.87 8.92
CA ILE A 237 8.93 5.44 10.16
C ILE A 237 7.46 5.82 9.97
N ASP A 238 7.07 6.30 8.79
CA ASP A 238 5.68 6.61 8.49
C ASP A 238 4.79 5.35 8.52
N ILE A 239 5.32 4.18 8.16
CA ILE A 239 4.61 2.91 8.33
C ILE A 239 4.40 2.56 9.80
N GLU A 240 5.42 2.72 10.65
CA GLU A 240 5.29 2.48 12.10
C GLU A 240 4.23 3.40 12.71
N ALA A 241 4.29 4.69 12.41
CA ALA A 241 3.30 5.65 12.89
C ALA A 241 1.88 5.36 12.37
N THR A 242 1.74 4.96 11.10
CA THR A 242 0.46 4.56 10.52
C THR A 242 -0.12 3.33 11.22
N ARG A 243 0.71 2.32 11.53
CA ARG A 243 0.33 1.10 12.24
C ARG A 243 -0.12 1.41 13.67
N ASP A 244 0.62 2.24 14.40
CA ASP A 244 0.27 2.64 15.75
C ASP A 244 -1.06 3.39 15.81
N LEU A 245 -1.27 4.32 14.89
CA LEU A 245 -2.55 5.02 14.76
C LEU A 245 -3.70 4.08 14.41
N PHE A 246 -3.48 3.09 13.52
CA PHE A 246 -4.50 2.11 13.19
C PHE A 246 -4.97 1.34 14.42
N TYR A 247 -4.07 0.81 15.23
CA TYR A 247 -4.45 0.07 16.43
C TYR A 247 -5.14 0.95 17.48
N ARG A 248 -4.74 2.22 17.62
CA ARG A 248 -5.44 3.18 18.48
C ARG A 248 -6.85 3.52 18.02
N TYR A 249 -7.08 3.52 16.70
CA TYR A 249 -8.38 3.83 16.11
C TYR A 249 -9.28 2.60 15.99
N GLN A 250 -8.73 1.40 16.00
CA GLN A 250 -9.37 0.15 15.59
C GLN A 250 -10.78 -0.03 16.14
N GLY A 251 -10.97 0.06 17.43
CA GLY A 251 -12.30 -0.12 18.07
C GLY A 251 -13.27 1.05 17.88
N ARG A 252 -12.85 2.15 17.24
CA ARG A 252 -13.63 3.38 17.03
C ARG A 252 -13.96 3.64 15.58
N MET A 253 -13.25 3.01 14.64
CA MET A 253 -13.44 3.24 13.21
C MET A 253 -14.85 2.88 12.74
N LYS A 254 -15.36 3.66 11.78
CA LYS A 254 -16.68 3.45 11.18
C LYS A 254 -16.58 3.28 9.67
N GLY A 255 -17.45 2.43 9.13
CA GLY A 255 -17.48 2.17 7.68
C GLY A 255 -16.26 1.41 7.18
N VAL A 256 -15.58 0.68 8.07
CA VAL A 256 -14.45 -0.21 7.75
C VAL A 256 -14.97 -1.63 7.50
N PRO A 257 -14.17 -2.47 6.82
CA PRO A 257 -14.52 -3.88 6.64
C PRO A 257 -14.79 -4.58 7.97
N ASN A 258 -15.73 -5.51 7.96
CA ASN A 258 -15.95 -6.41 9.09
C ASN A 258 -14.88 -7.50 9.06
N ILE A 259 -13.86 -7.38 9.92
CA ILE A 259 -12.74 -8.33 10.00
C ILE A 259 -13.23 -9.73 10.35
N ALA A 260 -14.28 -9.86 11.17
CA ALA A 260 -14.88 -11.15 11.50
C ALA A 260 -15.38 -11.90 10.25
N THR A 261 -15.92 -11.20 9.25
CA THR A 261 -16.36 -11.83 8.00
C THR A 261 -15.18 -12.43 7.24
N ILE A 262 -14.09 -11.69 7.11
CA ILE A 262 -12.89 -12.18 6.42
C ILE A 262 -12.29 -13.38 7.15
N THR A 263 -12.23 -13.33 8.48
CA THR A 263 -11.75 -14.45 9.30
C THR A 263 -12.65 -15.69 9.19
N ASN A 264 -13.98 -15.50 9.19
CA ASN A 264 -14.92 -16.61 9.10
C ASN A 264 -14.93 -17.29 7.73
N ASP A 265 -14.62 -16.56 6.64
CA ASP A 265 -14.43 -17.14 5.32
C ASP A 265 -13.20 -18.08 5.27
N LYS A 266 -12.20 -17.79 6.09
CA LYS A 266 -10.98 -18.61 6.24
C LYS A 266 -11.18 -19.79 7.22
N LYS A 267 -12.12 -19.66 8.17
CA LYS A 267 -12.49 -20.69 9.15
C LYS A 267 -14.01 -20.80 9.27
N SER A 268 -14.53 -22.00 9.12
CA SER A 268 -15.90 -22.33 9.50
C SER A 268 -16.02 -22.30 11.04
N THR A 269 -16.39 -21.16 11.62
CA THR A 269 -16.56 -21.04 13.07
C THR A 269 -17.96 -20.56 13.43
N GLU A 270 -18.57 -21.21 14.43
CA GLU A 270 -19.89 -20.83 14.99
C GLU A 270 -19.78 -19.72 16.05
N HIS A 271 -18.58 -19.20 16.32
CA HIS A 271 -18.34 -18.25 17.39
C HIS A 271 -18.49 -16.78 16.93
N LEU A 272 -19.07 -15.96 17.80
CA LEU A 272 -19.11 -14.52 17.61
C LEU A 272 -17.68 -13.95 17.66
N ARG A 273 -17.36 -13.06 16.71
CA ARG A 273 -16.06 -12.37 16.63
C ARG A 273 -16.23 -10.89 16.53
N CYS A 274 -15.29 -10.15 17.10
CA CYS A 274 -15.24 -8.68 16.99
C CYS A 274 -15.16 -8.22 15.53
N THR A 275 -16.00 -7.28 15.16
CA THR A 275 -16.02 -6.70 13.79
C THR A 275 -14.79 -5.90 13.44
N HIS A 276 -14.09 -5.37 14.47
CA HIS A 276 -12.95 -4.45 14.31
C HIS A 276 -11.59 -5.16 14.29
N CYS A 277 -11.42 -6.24 15.05
CA CYS A 277 -10.13 -6.93 15.18
C CYS A 277 -10.20 -8.45 15.00
N GLY A 278 -11.39 -9.03 14.84
CA GLY A 278 -11.57 -10.48 14.67
C GLY A 278 -11.45 -11.31 15.95
N SER A 279 -11.18 -10.71 17.11
CA SER A 279 -11.05 -11.39 18.40
C SER A 279 -12.30 -12.19 18.77
N LEU A 280 -12.09 -13.31 19.46
CA LEU A 280 -13.14 -14.11 20.09
C LEU A 280 -13.53 -13.58 21.46
N ASP A 281 -12.71 -12.74 22.09
CA ASP A 281 -12.97 -12.13 23.39
C ASP A 281 -14.01 -11.02 23.24
N VAL A 282 -15.29 -11.41 23.23
CA VAL A 282 -16.44 -10.51 23.07
C VAL A 282 -17.50 -10.80 24.13
N ASP A 283 -17.75 -9.82 24.97
CA ASP A 283 -18.72 -9.91 26.06
C ASP A 283 -20.01 -9.20 25.71
N LYS A 284 -21.13 -9.86 26.05
CA LYS A 284 -22.45 -9.26 25.95
C LYS A 284 -22.61 -8.12 26.96
N MET A 285 -23.05 -6.96 26.47
CA MET A 285 -23.36 -5.79 27.30
C MET A 285 -24.80 -5.87 27.84
N ASN A 286 -25.08 -5.18 28.91
CA ASN A 286 -26.45 -5.04 29.44
C ASN A 286 -27.31 -4.11 28.56
N GLU A 287 -26.65 -3.19 27.87
CA GLU A 287 -27.29 -2.20 27.01
C GLU A 287 -27.66 -2.80 25.64
N LYS A 288 -28.67 -2.20 25.02
CA LYS A 288 -29.09 -2.51 23.65
C LYS A 288 -28.96 -1.30 22.74
N THR A 289 -28.84 -1.55 21.47
CA THR A 289 -28.99 -0.52 20.44
C THR A 289 -30.32 -0.69 19.70
N TYR A 290 -30.84 0.40 19.15
CA TYR A 290 -32.16 0.44 18.53
C TYR A 290 -32.03 1.00 17.11
N THR A 291 -32.84 0.46 16.22
CA THR A 291 -33.18 1.07 14.93
C THR A 291 -34.66 1.45 14.96
N THR A 292 -35.18 2.09 13.94
CA THR A 292 -36.59 2.44 13.87
C THR A 292 -37.56 1.25 14.05
N ALA A 293 -37.10 0.02 13.77
CA ALA A 293 -37.97 -1.16 13.74
C ALA A 293 -37.48 -2.33 14.62
N SER A 294 -36.32 -2.23 15.27
CA SER A 294 -35.71 -3.39 15.95
C SER A 294 -34.75 -2.98 17.06
N SER A 295 -34.60 -3.84 18.07
CA SER A 295 -33.56 -3.75 19.11
C SER A 295 -32.54 -4.87 18.92
N PHE A 296 -31.28 -4.60 19.30
CA PHE A 296 -30.18 -5.55 19.17
C PHE A 296 -29.31 -5.55 20.42
N ASP A 297 -28.86 -6.72 20.81
CA ASP A 297 -27.89 -6.85 21.86
C ASP A 297 -26.54 -6.29 21.40
N LEU A 298 -25.84 -5.63 22.32
CA LEU A 298 -24.51 -5.09 22.11
C LEU A 298 -23.45 -6.02 22.71
N TYR A 299 -22.30 -6.05 22.07
CA TYR A 299 -21.12 -6.79 22.50
C TYR A 299 -19.91 -5.88 22.49
N ARG A 300 -19.09 -5.95 23.53
CA ARG A 300 -17.82 -5.23 23.66
C ARG A 300 -16.68 -6.22 23.51
N CYS A 301 -15.70 -5.86 22.70
CA CYS A 301 -14.46 -6.62 22.57
C CYS A 301 -13.53 -6.37 23.75
N GLY A 302 -12.96 -7.43 24.31
CA GLY A 302 -11.94 -7.34 25.37
C GLY A 302 -10.62 -6.77 24.88
N ASP A 303 -10.25 -6.99 23.63
CA ASP A 303 -8.98 -6.51 23.04
C ASP A 303 -9.08 -5.05 22.56
N CYS A 304 -9.77 -4.79 21.47
CA CYS A 304 -9.81 -3.44 20.87
C CYS A 304 -10.83 -2.48 21.49
N LYS A 305 -11.63 -2.95 22.47
CA LYS A 305 -12.71 -2.22 23.16
C LYS A 305 -13.84 -1.74 22.23
N GLY A 306 -13.82 -2.16 20.98
CA GLY A 306 -14.86 -1.85 20.00
C GLY A 306 -16.21 -2.44 20.38
N ILE A 307 -17.30 -1.74 20.02
CA ILE A 307 -18.67 -2.18 20.26
C ILE A 307 -19.29 -2.60 18.95
N SER A 308 -19.91 -3.79 18.97
CA SER A 308 -20.62 -4.37 17.84
C SER A 308 -22.04 -4.77 18.26
N ARG A 309 -22.95 -4.87 17.33
CA ARG A 309 -24.29 -5.42 17.57
C ARG A 309 -24.43 -6.79 16.93
N VAL A 310 -25.25 -7.65 17.51
CA VAL A 310 -25.56 -8.96 16.92
C VAL A 310 -26.51 -8.81 15.73
N THR A 311 -26.42 -9.71 14.75
CA THR A 311 -27.42 -9.83 13.66
C THR A 311 -28.74 -10.38 14.19
N LYS A 312 -29.85 -10.20 13.47
CA LYS A 312 -31.18 -10.71 13.87
C LYS A 312 -31.22 -12.22 14.14
N ASN A 313 -30.41 -12.99 13.42
CA ASN A 313 -30.31 -14.44 13.60
C ASN A 313 -29.34 -14.86 14.73
N GLY A 314 -28.71 -13.94 15.42
CA GLY A 314 -27.78 -14.20 16.51
C GLY A 314 -26.42 -14.79 16.12
N LYS A 315 -26.14 -14.97 14.82
CA LYS A 315 -24.99 -15.76 14.33
C LYS A 315 -23.72 -14.94 14.08
N MET A 316 -23.82 -13.63 13.99
CA MET A 316 -22.67 -12.78 13.65
C MET A 316 -22.77 -11.41 14.30
N LEU A 317 -21.63 -10.79 14.61
CA LEU A 317 -21.54 -9.38 14.99
C LEU A 317 -21.41 -8.52 13.73
N VAL A 318 -22.01 -7.33 13.79
CA VAL A 318 -21.91 -6.28 12.76
C VAL A 318 -21.66 -4.94 13.44
N GLY A 319 -21.11 -3.99 12.70
CA GLY A 319 -20.86 -2.65 13.24
C GLY A 319 -22.12 -1.97 13.74
N VAL A 320 -22.00 -1.16 14.77
CA VAL A 320 -23.08 -0.27 15.21
C VAL A 320 -23.17 0.88 14.22
N ILE A 321 -24.36 1.16 13.73
CA ILE A 321 -24.60 2.21 12.73
C ILE A 321 -24.48 3.61 13.36
#